data_a03717dceed843d3f90d52112537a2c3
#
_entry.id   a03717dceed843d3f90d52112537a2c3
#
_cell.length_a   1.000
_cell.length_b   1.000
_cell.length_c   1.000
_cell.angle_alpha   90.00
_cell.angle_beta   90.00
_cell.angle_gamma   90.00
#
_symmetry.space_group_name_H-M   'P 1'
#
loop_
_entity.id
_entity.type
_entity.pdbx_description
1 polymer ?
#
loop_
_entity_poly.entity_id
_entity_poly.type
_entity_poly.pdbx_seq_one_letter_code
_entity_poly.pdbx_strand_id
1 'polypeptide(L)'
;QKEQQLMYAMMSQVQQARARQKSLQEIQENYSGFYQGVRSVLQHKEQLSGIVGAVAELIEVPEKYTLAIETALGASAQHIIVENEKDARQGITFLKKQRSGRGTFLPLTTIKPRSLGAHHYQAIKDVDGFLGIASELVSFSENVAPVMQNLLGAIVIARDLDSANLLARQLRYQVRVVSLDGDVMNAGGSMTGGATKQGNRGNLFNQGHELAEWTKRYEEINQALQAKEAFVRDLQAKVADQTESLETLRTQGEQTRLAYQEAQSSEERVATELTRLQKEQSLFSYEAKELESFLNDYQVQKETLEFKQVELKTQQDKINQEIQQLNEESDQLEEKRAGINAELSRLQADYAVLDERLLYLDRQALGFEEQINELTNQIVNLENQLLALSSDSSDHE
;
A
#
# COMPACT_ATOMS: atom_id res chain seq x y z
N GLN A 1 18.75 0.39 -19.11
CA GLN A 1 18.67 1.67 -18.37
C GLN A 1 17.22 2.00 -18.01
N LYS A 2 16.25 1.99 -18.95
CA LYS A 2 14.84 2.34 -18.69
C LYS A 2 14.20 1.43 -17.64
N GLU A 3 14.36 0.12 -17.74
CA GLU A 3 13.84 -0.84 -16.77
C GLU A 3 14.47 -0.66 -15.37
N GLN A 4 15.73 -0.30 -15.31
CA GLN A 4 16.45 -0.02 -14.07
C GLN A 4 15.97 1.29 -13.41
N GLN A 5 15.70 2.33 -14.19
CA GLN A 5 15.09 3.56 -13.67
C GLN A 5 13.68 3.31 -13.15
N LEU A 6 12.88 2.48 -13.85
CA LEU A 6 11.56 2.08 -13.38
C LEU A 6 11.65 1.29 -12.06
N MET A 7 12.61 0.38 -11.95
CA MET A 7 12.87 -0.37 -10.71
C MET A 7 13.23 0.56 -9.55
N TYR A 8 14.10 1.56 -9.76
CA TYR A 8 14.43 2.54 -8.70
C TYR A 8 13.23 3.41 -8.32
N ALA A 9 12.38 3.78 -9.29
CA ALA A 9 11.13 4.48 -9.01
C ALA A 9 10.19 3.62 -8.14
N MET A 10 10.06 2.31 -8.46
CA MET A 10 9.28 1.37 -7.64
C MET A 10 9.89 1.18 -6.24
N MET A 11 11.23 1.10 -6.10
CA MET A 11 11.90 1.06 -4.79
C MET A 11 11.56 2.29 -3.93
N SER A 12 11.56 3.49 -4.54
CA SER A 12 11.15 4.72 -3.84
C SER A 12 9.69 4.64 -3.37
N GLN A 13 8.80 4.14 -4.22
CA GLN A 13 7.39 3.98 -3.87
C GLN A 13 7.17 2.95 -2.76
N VAL A 14 7.89 1.82 -2.77
CA VAL A 14 7.87 0.82 -1.68
C VAL A 14 8.35 1.42 -0.37
N GLN A 15 9.43 2.21 -0.38
CA GLN A 15 9.91 2.89 0.84
C GLN A 15 8.90 3.90 1.38
N GLN A 16 8.26 4.68 0.51
CA GLN A 16 7.21 5.62 0.90
C GLN A 16 5.98 4.88 1.46
N ALA A 17 5.51 3.82 0.78
CA ALA A 17 4.41 3.00 1.24
C ALA A 17 4.73 2.36 2.59
N ARG A 18 5.94 1.81 2.78
CA ARG A 18 6.42 1.24 4.04
C ARG A 18 6.54 2.27 5.14
N ALA A 19 7.09 3.45 4.84
CA ALA A 19 7.21 4.53 5.81
C ALA A 19 5.83 5.00 6.27
N ARG A 20 4.85 5.09 5.34
CA ARG A 20 3.46 5.45 5.69
C ARG A 20 2.77 4.37 6.50
N GLN A 21 2.87 3.10 6.08
CA GLN A 21 2.34 1.96 6.84
C GLN A 21 2.90 1.95 8.27
N LYS A 22 4.23 2.06 8.42
CA LYS A 22 4.89 2.08 9.71
C LYS A 22 4.44 3.26 10.57
N SER A 23 4.32 4.45 9.97
CA SER A 23 3.82 5.64 10.66
C SER A 23 2.39 5.45 11.18
N LEU A 24 1.50 4.87 10.36
CA LEU A 24 0.13 4.56 10.77
C LEU A 24 0.08 3.47 11.84
N GLN A 25 0.94 2.45 11.75
CA GLN A 25 1.07 1.40 12.75
C GLN A 25 1.59 1.94 14.09
N GLU A 26 2.62 2.79 14.09
CA GLU A 26 3.12 3.45 15.31
C GLU A 26 2.06 4.38 15.94
N ILE A 27 1.24 5.05 15.13
CA ILE A 27 0.11 5.86 15.63
C ILE A 27 -0.91 4.94 16.32
N GLN A 28 -1.23 3.80 15.75
CA GLN A 28 -2.15 2.81 16.31
C GLN A 28 -1.59 2.18 17.58
N GLU A 29 -0.36 1.69 17.56
CA GLU A 29 0.31 1.07 18.72
C GLU A 29 0.48 2.06 19.88
N ASN A 30 0.77 3.32 19.60
CA ASN A 30 0.93 4.36 20.60
C ASN A 30 -0.39 5.02 21.02
N TYR A 31 -1.52 4.62 20.45
CA TYR A 31 -2.82 5.20 20.72
C TYR A 31 -2.84 6.73 20.55
N SER A 32 -2.10 7.24 19.55
CA SER A 32 -1.84 8.68 19.42
C SER A 32 -3.08 9.52 19.10
N GLY A 33 -4.13 8.89 18.56
CA GLY A 33 -5.43 9.53 18.30
C GLY A 33 -6.37 9.65 19.50
N PHE A 34 -6.02 9.02 20.64
CA PHE A 34 -6.87 9.01 21.83
C PHE A 34 -6.51 10.11 22.82
N TYR A 35 -7.50 10.53 23.61
CA TYR A 35 -7.25 11.44 24.72
C TYR A 35 -6.21 10.87 25.68
N GLN A 36 -5.46 11.75 26.34
CA GLN A 36 -4.34 11.38 27.20
C GLN A 36 -4.70 10.32 28.24
N GLY A 37 -5.86 10.45 28.92
CA GLY A 37 -6.30 9.47 29.92
C GLY A 37 -6.60 8.10 29.30
N VAL A 38 -7.27 8.07 28.16
CA VAL A 38 -7.61 6.83 27.44
C VAL A 38 -6.32 6.14 26.98
N ARG A 39 -5.43 6.89 26.33
CA ARG A 39 -4.11 6.41 25.91
C ARG A 39 -3.34 5.79 27.06
N SER A 40 -3.28 6.51 28.19
CA SER A 40 -2.56 6.04 29.37
C SER A 40 -3.08 4.70 29.88
N VAL A 41 -4.41 4.51 29.87
CA VAL A 41 -5.03 3.21 30.26
C VAL A 41 -4.71 2.11 29.26
N LEU A 42 -4.87 2.38 27.96
CA LEU A 42 -4.67 1.40 26.91
C LEU A 42 -3.21 0.95 26.80
N GLN A 43 -2.26 1.87 26.98
CA GLN A 43 -0.83 1.54 27.01
C GLN A 43 -0.44 0.68 28.21
N HIS A 44 -1.21 0.70 29.31
CA HIS A 44 -0.99 -0.09 30.52
C HIS A 44 -2.02 -1.18 30.73
N LYS A 45 -2.74 -1.58 29.65
CA LYS A 45 -3.80 -2.61 29.74
C LYS A 45 -3.32 -3.95 30.31
N GLU A 46 -2.04 -4.29 30.12
CA GLU A 46 -1.45 -5.52 30.69
C GLU A 46 -1.29 -5.44 32.21
N GLN A 47 -1.18 -4.24 32.76
CA GLN A 47 -1.04 -4.00 34.21
C GLN A 47 -2.39 -3.75 34.90
N LEU A 48 -3.42 -3.43 34.11
CA LEU A 48 -4.77 -3.14 34.54
C LEU A 48 -5.68 -4.31 34.17
N SER A 49 -6.22 -5.01 35.21
CA SER A 49 -7.14 -6.11 34.95
C SER A 49 -8.43 -5.64 34.29
N GLY A 50 -9.02 -6.51 33.47
CA GLY A 50 -10.34 -6.31 32.90
C GLY A 50 -10.51 -5.16 31.90
N ILE A 51 -9.43 -4.61 31.35
CA ILE A 51 -9.50 -3.64 30.25
C ILE A 51 -9.71 -4.43 28.95
N VAL A 52 -10.90 -4.29 28.35
CA VAL A 52 -11.22 -4.92 27.05
C VAL A 52 -10.63 -4.13 25.90
N GLY A 53 -10.83 -2.82 25.89
CA GLY A 53 -10.33 -1.92 24.86
C GLY A 53 -11.18 -0.65 24.75
N ALA A 54 -10.82 0.23 23.83
CA ALA A 54 -11.67 1.37 23.53
C ALA A 54 -12.79 0.98 22.55
N VAL A 55 -13.93 1.67 22.60
CA VAL A 55 -15.06 1.43 21.69
C VAL A 55 -14.61 1.43 20.24
N ALA A 56 -13.77 2.40 19.84
CA ALA A 56 -13.28 2.52 18.48
C ALA A 56 -12.38 1.35 18.03
N GLU A 57 -11.74 0.63 18.95
CA GLU A 57 -10.92 -0.56 18.63
C GLU A 57 -11.76 -1.84 18.46
N LEU A 58 -12.94 -1.86 19.09
CA LEU A 58 -13.75 -3.06 19.25
C LEU A 58 -14.96 -3.10 18.31
N ILE A 59 -15.04 -2.13 17.39
CA ILE A 59 -16.10 -2.01 16.41
C ILE A 59 -15.50 -1.92 15.00
N GLU A 60 -16.05 -2.68 14.08
CA GLU A 60 -15.74 -2.60 12.65
C GLU A 60 -16.86 -1.85 11.94
N VAL A 61 -16.49 -0.76 11.30
CA VAL A 61 -17.43 0.11 10.61
C VAL A 61 -17.18 0.04 9.11
N PRO A 62 -18.15 -0.40 8.29
CA PRO A 62 -18.02 -0.34 6.84
C PRO A 62 -17.76 1.10 6.37
N GLU A 63 -16.86 1.25 5.38
CA GLU A 63 -16.37 2.55 4.90
C GLU A 63 -17.51 3.56 4.64
N LYS A 64 -18.59 3.11 3.98
CA LYS A 64 -19.77 3.94 3.67
C LYS A 64 -20.50 4.54 4.89
N TYR A 65 -20.33 3.94 6.08
CA TYR A 65 -20.99 4.40 7.31
C TYR A 65 -20.02 5.08 8.28
N THR A 66 -18.75 5.16 7.95
CA THR A 66 -17.70 5.62 8.86
C THR A 66 -18.01 6.99 9.47
N LEU A 67 -18.31 7.98 8.62
CA LEU A 67 -18.62 9.34 9.09
C LEU A 67 -19.89 9.39 9.95
N ALA A 68 -20.93 8.66 9.55
CA ALA A 68 -22.18 8.60 10.30
C ALA A 68 -22.01 7.97 11.68
N ILE A 69 -21.28 6.84 11.75
CA ILE A 69 -21.02 6.13 13.00
C ILE A 69 -20.08 6.92 13.91
N GLU A 70 -19.04 7.55 13.34
CA GLU A 70 -18.17 8.45 14.10
C GLU A 70 -18.95 9.61 14.72
N THR A 71 -19.83 10.22 13.94
CA THR A 71 -20.71 11.31 14.41
C THR A 71 -21.70 10.78 15.44
N ALA A 72 -22.25 9.58 15.25
CA ALA A 72 -23.17 8.95 16.18
C ALA A 72 -22.51 8.69 17.55
N LEU A 73 -21.30 8.14 17.54
CA LEU A 73 -20.52 7.85 18.74
C LEU A 73 -19.93 9.13 19.36
N GLY A 74 -19.42 10.03 18.54
CA GLY A 74 -18.74 11.23 19.00
C GLY A 74 -17.63 10.88 20.00
N ALA A 75 -17.62 11.53 21.15
CA ALA A 75 -16.66 11.27 22.22
C ALA A 75 -16.74 9.84 22.79
N SER A 76 -17.88 9.16 22.64
CA SER A 76 -18.07 7.80 23.12
C SER A 76 -17.20 6.77 22.37
N ALA A 77 -16.72 7.09 21.16
CA ALA A 77 -15.76 6.27 20.45
C ALA A 77 -14.47 6.04 21.26
N GLN A 78 -14.14 6.94 22.16
CA GLN A 78 -12.97 6.85 23.05
C GLN A 78 -13.26 6.29 24.44
N HIS A 79 -14.47 5.84 24.73
CA HIS A 79 -14.78 5.22 26.01
C HIS A 79 -14.11 3.86 26.13
N ILE A 80 -13.61 3.52 27.31
CA ILE A 80 -12.94 2.25 27.60
C ILE A 80 -13.97 1.24 28.07
N ILE A 81 -14.08 0.13 27.37
CA ILE A 81 -14.86 -1.02 27.80
C ILE A 81 -14.04 -1.83 28.81
N VAL A 82 -14.66 -2.16 29.91
CA VAL A 82 -14.06 -2.97 30.99
C VAL A 82 -15.00 -4.08 31.38
N GLU A 83 -14.47 -5.16 31.94
CA GLU A 83 -15.25 -6.32 32.30
C GLU A 83 -16.28 -6.00 33.36
N ASN A 84 -15.90 -5.26 34.41
CA ASN A 84 -16.77 -4.97 35.54
C ASN A 84 -16.45 -3.60 36.19
N GLU A 85 -17.24 -3.23 37.17
CA GLU A 85 -17.10 -1.98 37.89
C GLU A 85 -15.82 -1.87 38.74
N LYS A 86 -15.30 -3.00 39.20
CA LYS A 86 -14.04 -3.04 39.96
C LYS A 86 -12.89 -2.60 39.08
N ASP A 87 -12.87 -3.10 37.84
CA ASP A 87 -11.85 -2.75 36.85
C ASP A 87 -11.97 -1.28 36.42
N ALA A 88 -13.20 -0.78 36.26
CA ALA A 88 -13.44 0.64 36.02
C ALA A 88 -12.86 1.51 37.14
N ARG A 89 -13.10 1.15 38.41
CA ARG A 89 -12.55 1.88 39.58
C ARG A 89 -11.02 1.80 39.63
N GLN A 90 -10.46 0.66 39.26
CA GLN A 90 -9.01 0.51 39.15
C GLN A 90 -8.42 1.43 38.09
N GLY A 91 -9.02 1.49 36.88
CA GLY A 91 -8.63 2.41 35.82
C GLY A 91 -8.74 3.88 36.24
N ILE A 92 -9.81 4.27 36.91
CA ILE A 92 -9.96 5.65 37.45
C ILE A 92 -8.90 5.95 38.50
N THR A 93 -8.60 5.01 39.39
CA THR A 93 -7.56 5.15 40.41
C THR A 93 -6.19 5.30 39.78
N PHE A 94 -5.90 4.50 38.76
CA PHE A 94 -4.68 4.59 37.97
C PHE A 94 -4.52 5.98 37.34
N LEU A 95 -5.54 6.48 36.66
CA LEU A 95 -5.53 7.81 36.05
C LEU A 95 -5.26 8.94 37.07
N LYS A 96 -5.89 8.83 38.25
CA LYS A 96 -5.66 9.79 39.35
C LYS A 96 -4.22 9.76 39.84
N LYS A 97 -3.65 8.55 40.06
CA LYS A 97 -2.27 8.38 40.51
C LYS A 97 -1.27 8.92 39.51
N GLN A 98 -1.46 8.62 38.23
CA GLN A 98 -0.59 9.03 37.16
C GLN A 98 -0.80 10.48 36.70
N ARG A 99 -1.84 11.16 37.19
CA ARG A 99 -2.25 12.49 36.71
C ARG A 99 -2.40 12.58 35.20
N SER A 100 -2.83 11.48 34.57
CA SER A 100 -2.84 11.29 33.12
C SER A 100 -4.14 11.78 32.44
N GLY A 101 -4.93 12.57 33.11
CA GLY A 101 -6.21 13.08 32.60
C GLY A 101 -7.42 12.24 33.03
N ARG A 102 -8.48 12.25 32.21
CA ARG A 102 -9.76 11.59 32.52
C ARG A 102 -10.08 10.58 31.45
N GLY A 103 -10.79 9.54 31.82
CA GLY A 103 -11.33 8.52 30.93
C GLY A 103 -12.71 8.10 31.39
N THR A 104 -13.59 7.74 30.45
CA THR A 104 -14.91 7.15 30.75
C THR A 104 -14.82 5.66 30.56
N PHE A 105 -15.28 4.91 31.56
CA PHE A 105 -15.25 3.45 31.57
C PHE A 105 -16.67 2.90 31.45
N LEU A 106 -16.85 1.87 30.63
CA LEU A 106 -18.10 1.18 30.36
C LEU A 106 -18.01 -0.27 30.87
N PRO A 107 -18.44 -0.54 32.13
CA PRO A 107 -18.42 -1.91 32.64
C PRO A 107 -19.47 -2.78 31.96
N LEU A 108 -19.08 -3.91 31.39
CA LEU A 108 -19.97 -4.85 30.73
C LEU A 108 -21.07 -5.39 31.67
N THR A 109 -20.77 -5.51 32.95
CA THR A 109 -21.71 -5.99 33.96
C THR A 109 -22.85 -5.04 34.27
N THR A 110 -22.67 -3.73 34.05
CA THR A 110 -23.65 -2.70 34.45
C THR A 110 -24.29 -1.99 33.28
N ILE A 111 -23.62 -1.91 32.15
CA ILE A 111 -24.17 -1.28 30.94
C ILE A 111 -25.32 -2.13 30.41
N LYS A 112 -26.49 -1.48 30.28
CA LYS A 112 -27.66 -2.12 29.70
C LYS A 112 -27.81 -1.75 28.24
N PRO A 113 -28.11 -2.73 27.37
CA PRO A 113 -28.44 -2.46 25.97
C PRO A 113 -29.57 -1.43 25.86
N ARG A 114 -29.49 -0.59 24.87
CA ARG A 114 -30.58 0.27 24.42
C ARG A 114 -30.97 -0.15 23.02
N SER A 115 -32.24 -0.19 22.76
CA SER A 115 -32.75 -0.47 21.43
C SER A 115 -33.77 0.58 21.04
N LEU A 116 -33.87 0.84 19.76
CA LEU A 116 -34.98 1.59 19.23
C LEU A 116 -36.29 0.87 19.57
N GLY A 117 -37.23 1.55 20.21
CA GLY A 117 -38.50 0.94 20.55
C GLY A 117 -39.20 0.38 19.31
N ALA A 118 -39.86 -0.77 19.42
CA ALA A 118 -40.54 -1.42 18.30
C ALA A 118 -41.54 -0.47 17.58
N HIS A 119 -42.19 0.40 18.31
CA HIS A 119 -43.11 1.43 17.77
C HIS A 119 -42.33 2.42 16.86
N HIS A 120 -41.17 2.88 17.29
CA HIS A 120 -40.33 3.79 16.50
C HIS A 120 -39.80 3.10 15.26
N TYR A 121 -39.33 1.86 15.39
CA TYR A 121 -38.84 1.09 14.25
C TYR A 121 -39.92 0.89 13.18
N GLN A 122 -41.15 0.51 13.59
CA GLN A 122 -42.27 0.33 12.66
C GLN A 122 -42.64 1.64 11.95
N ALA A 123 -42.45 2.79 12.61
CA ALA A 123 -42.75 4.08 12.02
C ALA A 123 -41.80 4.52 10.91
N ILE A 124 -40.59 3.96 10.88
CA ILE A 124 -39.51 4.41 9.96
C ILE A 124 -38.97 3.34 9.01
N LYS A 125 -39.21 2.06 9.25
CA LYS A 125 -38.62 0.96 8.47
C LYS A 125 -38.83 1.03 6.96
N ASP A 126 -39.96 1.60 6.56
CA ASP A 126 -40.40 1.71 5.14
C ASP A 126 -40.23 3.16 4.61
N VAL A 127 -39.64 4.05 5.39
CA VAL A 127 -39.39 5.44 4.97
C VAL A 127 -38.18 5.50 4.07
N ASP A 128 -38.33 6.17 2.91
CA ASP A 128 -37.19 6.37 2.01
C ASP A 128 -36.07 7.14 2.71
N GLY A 129 -34.82 6.63 2.50
CA GLY A 129 -33.64 7.18 3.14
C GLY A 129 -33.33 6.60 4.53
N PHE A 130 -34.14 5.69 5.08
CA PHE A 130 -33.78 4.90 6.25
C PHE A 130 -32.76 3.85 5.84
N LEU A 131 -31.58 3.85 6.46
CA LEU A 131 -30.52 2.91 6.17
C LEU A 131 -30.40 1.79 7.20
N GLY A 132 -30.82 2.04 8.44
CA GLY A 132 -30.78 1.07 9.52
C GLY A 132 -30.54 1.72 10.88
N ILE A 133 -30.51 0.89 11.91
CA ILE A 133 -30.09 1.27 13.25
C ILE A 133 -28.56 1.22 13.29
N ALA A 134 -27.91 2.21 13.87
CA ALA A 134 -26.46 2.33 13.88
C ALA A 134 -25.74 1.06 14.38
N SER A 135 -26.29 0.38 15.39
CA SER A 135 -25.74 -0.87 15.90
C SER A 135 -25.86 -2.06 14.94
N GLU A 136 -26.75 -2.01 13.96
CA GLU A 136 -26.98 -3.08 12.98
C GLU A 136 -26.11 -2.89 11.71
N LEU A 137 -25.57 -1.70 11.53
CA LEU A 137 -24.75 -1.33 10.36
C LEU A 137 -23.25 -1.51 10.59
N VAL A 138 -22.87 -2.01 11.76
CA VAL A 138 -21.50 -2.21 12.22
C VAL A 138 -21.32 -3.63 12.74
N SER A 139 -20.07 -4.10 12.76
CA SER A 139 -19.74 -5.42 13.30
C SER A 139 -18.94 -5.27 14.59
N PHE A 140 -19.19 -6.12 15.54
CA PHE A 140 -18.47 -6.20 16.80
C PHE A 140 -18.62 -7.60 17.40
N SER A 141 -17.73 -7.96 18.32
CA SER A 141 -17.80 -9.25 19.00
C SER A 141 -18.96 -9.30 20.00
N GLU A 142 -19.53 -10.48 20.21
CA GLU A 142 -20.72 -10.70 21.03
C GLU A 142 -20.53 -10.25 22.48
N ASN A 143 -19.32 -10.40 23.02
CA ASN A 143 -18.98 -9.99 24.38
C ASN A 143 -19.15 -8.49 24.66
N VAL A 144 -18.99 -7.62 23.65
CA VAL A 144 -19.16 -6.17 23.78
C VAL A 144 -20.52 -5.66 23.28
N ALA A 145 -21.37 -6.57 22.79
CA ALA A 145 -22.69 -6.24 22.26
C ALA A 145 -23.54 -5.37 23.20
N PRO A 146 -23.60 -5.59 24.51
CA PRO A 146 -24.39 -4.74 25.40
C PRO A 146 -23.97 -3.28 25.39
N VAL A 147 -22.66 -3.01 25.29
CA VAL A 147 -22.10 -1.67 25.21
C VAL A 147 -22.37 -1.05 23.84
N MET A 148 -22.13 -1.80 22.77
CA MET A 148 -22.39 -1.28 21.41
C MET A 148 -23.86 -0.99 21.18
N GLN A 149 -24.75 -1.83 21.69
CA GLN A 149 -26.18 -1.59 21.66
C GLN A 149 -26.57 -0.41 22.56
N ASN A 150 -25.94 -0.24 23.71
CA ASN A 150 -26.17 0.92 24.56
C ASN A 150 -25.84 2.23 23.83
N LEU A 151 -24.72 2.26 23.10
CA LEU A 151 -24.22 3.44 22.43
C LEU A 151 -24.95 3.72 21.08
N LEU A 152 -25.26 2.68 20.33
CA LEU A 152 -25.69 2.75 18.94
C LEU A 152 -27.11 2.23 18.70
N GLY A 153 -27.65 1.41 19.60
CA GLY A 153 -28.90 0.69 19.38
C GLY A 153 -30.16 1.55 19.34
N ALA A 154 -30.07 2.81 19.75
CA ALA A 154 -31.18 3.77 19.67
C ALA A 154 -30.87 4.95 18.70
N ILE A 155 -29.87 4.80 17.83
CA ILE A 155 -29.51 5.82 16.85
C ILE A 155 -29.87 5.32 15.46
N VAL A 156 -30.56 6.15 14.70
CA VAL A 156 -30.98 5.85 13.32
C VAL A 156 -30.01 6.47 12.34
N ILE A 157 -29.66 5.74 11.31
CA ILE A 157 -28.82 6.22 10.23
C ILE A 157 -29.71 6.51 9.00
N ALA A 158 -29.56 7.70 8.46
CA ALA A 158 -30.26 8.19 7.28
C ALA A 158 -29.29 8.38 6.10
N ARG A 159 -29.82 8.34 4.89
CA ARG A 159 -29.07 8.55 3.66
C ARG A 159 -28.46 9.97 3.60
N ASP A 160 -29.25 10.98 3.85
CA ASP A 160 -28.92 12.39 3.72
C ASP A 160 -29.66 13.24 4.77
N LEU A 161 -29.43 14.54 4.79
CA LEU A 161 -30.03 15.47 5.74
C LEU A 161 -31.55 15.52 5.58
N ASP A 162 -32.07 15.49 4.36
CA ASP A 162 -33.52 15.56 4.11
C ASP A 162 -34.21 14.31 4.67
N SER A 163 -33.64 13.14 4.42
CA SER A 163 -34.07 11.87 4.98
C SER A 163 -33.97 11.86 6.51
N ALA A 164 -32.89 12.40 7.06
CA ALA A 164 -32.72 12.51 8.52
C ALA A 164 -33.79 13.37 9.16
N ASN A 165 -34.15 14.49 8.51
CA ASN A 165 -35.23 15.38 8.98
C ASN A 165 -36.60 14.69 8.89
N LEU A 166 -36.85 13.96 7.79
CA LEU A 166 -38.08 13.19 7.60
C LEU A 166 -38.26 12.14 8.70
N LEU A 167 -37.20 11.34 8.92
CA LEU A 167 -37.16 10.30 9.94
C LEU A 167 -37.32 10.88 11.35
N ALA A 168 -36.65 11.99 11.66
CA ALA A 168 -36.77 12.67 12.95
C ALA A 168 -38.18 13.14 13.23
N ARG A 169 -38.89 13.64 12.20
CA ARG A 169 -40.32 14.02 12.32
C ARG A 169 -41.19 12.79 12.61
N GLN A 170 -40.99 11.68 11.88
CA GLN A 170 -41.74 10.44 12.11
C GLN A 170 -41.52 9.92 13.53
N LEU A 171 -40.30 10.08 14.05
CA LEU A 171 -39.91 9.73 15.41
C LEU A 171 -40.27 10.79 16.46
N ARG A 172 -41.01 11.84 16.07
CA ARG A 172 -41.43 12.96 16.95
C ARG A 172 -40.23 13.58 17.69
N TYR A 173 -39.07 13.60 17.04
CA TYR A 173 -37.83 14.10 17.63
C TYR A 173 -37.42 13.44 18.96
N GLN A 174 -37.82 12.20 19.17
CA GLN A 174 -37.47 11.46 20.40
C GLN A 174 -36.19 10.63 20.24
N VAL A 175 -35.78 10.42 19.02
CA VAL A 175 -34.63 9.58 18.66
C VAL A 175 -33.59 10.40 17.88
N ARG A 176 -32.35 10.13 18.14
CA ARG A 176 -31.26 10.73 17.39
C ARG A 176 -31.12 10.08 16.00
N VAL A 177 -31.09 10.91 14.96
CA VAL A 177 -30.87 10.47 13.58
C VAL A 177 -29.61 11.12 13.05
N VAL A 178 -28.79 10.34 12.37
CA VAL A 178 -27.52 10.80 11.79
C VAL A 178 -27.51 10.46 10.31
N SER A 179 -27.16 11.43 9.45
CA SER A 179 -27.00 11.20 8.01
C SER A 179 -25.64 10.60 7.69
N LEU A 180 -25.49 10.05 6.47
CA LEU A 180 -24.17 9.60 5.99
C LEU A 180 -23.15 10.73 5.92
N ASP A 181 -23.61 11.96 5.67
CA ASP A 181 -22.78 13.15 5.63
C ASP A 181 -22.39 13.69 7.02
N GLY A 182 -22.88 13.04 8.08
CA GLY A 182 -22.57 13.39 9.46
C GLY A 182 -23.46 14.49 10.05
N ASP A 183 -24.59 14.83 9.42
CA ASP A 183 -25.57 15.73 10.02
C ASP A 183 -26.37 15.00 11.08
N VAL A 184 -26.69 15.69 12.16
CA VAL A 184 -27.34 15.12 13.33
C VAL A 184 -28.65 15.83 13.63
N MET A 185 -29.71 15.05 13.70
CA MET A 185 -30.97 15.45 14.28
C MET A 185 -31.01 14.90 15.70
N ASN A 186 -30.82 15.73 16.69
CA ASN A 186 -30.84 15.31 18.08
C ASN A 186 -32.28 15.07 18.59
N ALA A 187 -32.38 14.21 19.57
CA ALA A 187 -33.59 14.13 20.36
C ALA A 187 -33.89 15.53 20.96
N GLY A 188 -35.15 15.98 20.87
CA GLY A 188 -35.54 17.34 21.21
C GLY A 188 -35.51 18.33 20.04
N GLY A 189 -35.06 17.91 18.83
CA GLY A 189 -35.23 18.68 17.59
C GLY A 189 -34.06 19.62 17.24
N SER A 190 -33.00 19.68 18.04
CA SER A 190 -31.81 20.44 17.64
C SER A 190 -31.09 19.78 16.50
N MET A 191 -30.58 20.58 15.57
CA MET A 191 -29.82 20.11 14.41
C MET A 191 -28.35 20.51 14.54
N THR A 192 -27.49 19.59 14.19
CA THR A 192 -26.06 19.83 14.11
C THR A 192 -25.60 19.33 12.76
N GLY A 193 -25.00 20.16 11.96
CA GLY A 193 -24.50 19.82 10.62
C GLY A 193 -23.57 20.90 10.13
N GLY A 194 -23.04 20.70 8.95
CA GLY A 194 -22.10 21.60 8.29
C GLY A 194 -20.79 20.94 7.96
N ALA A 195 -20.02 21.59 7.08
CA ALA A 195 -18.72 21.07 6.66
C ALA A 195 -17.75 21.05 7.84
N THR A 196 -17.44 19.89 8.35
CA THR A 196 -16.25 19.72 9.18
C THR A 196 -15.04 20.00 8.29
N LYS A 197 -14.28 21.08 8.59
CA LYS A 197 -12.94 21.18 8.04
C LYS A 197 -12.24 19.84 8.37
N GLN A 198 -11.83 19.12 7.36
CA GLN A 198 -10.98 17.91 7.45
C GLN A 198 -9.60 18.28 8.02
N GLY A 199 -9.58 18.99 9.11
CA GLY A 199 -8.42 19.52 9.78
C GLY A 199 -8.37 18.97 11.20
N ASN A 200 -7.50 18.03 11.45
CA ASN A 200 -6.90 17.67 12.74
C ASN A 200 -7.73 16.92 13.81
N ARG A 201 -8.92 16.44 13.53
CA ARG A 201 -9.52 15.38 14.37
C ARG A 201 -9.63 14.14 13.51
N GLY A 202 -8.52 13.38 13.49
CA GLY A 202 -8.43 12.17 12.69
C GLY A 202 -9.52 11.21 13.09
N ASN A 203 -10.20 10.77 12.10
CA ASN A 203 -11.21 9.76 12.14
C ASN A 203 -10.59 8.45 12.66
N LEU A 204 -10.88 8.09 13.91
CA LEU A 204 -10.37 6.86 14.55
C LEU A 204 -10.66 5.61 13.72
N PHE A 205 -11.80 5.61 13.03
CA PHE A 205 -12.24 4.48 12.21
C PHE A 205 -11.57 4.46 10.83
N ASN A 206 -11.26 5.62 10.24
CA ASN A 206 -10.50 5.69 8.98
C ASN A 206 -9.06 5.22 9.13
N GLN A 207 -8.49 5.34 10.32
CA GLN A 207 -7.10 4.92 10.57
C GLN A 207 -6.91 3.41 10.38
N GLY A 208 -7.84 2.61 10.87
CA GLY A 208 -7.83 1.16 10.65
C GLY A 208 -7.97 0.80 9.18
N HIS A 209 -8.89 1.44 8.47
CA HIS A 209 -9.07 1.26 7.03
C HIS A 209 -7.85 1.74 6.25
N GLU A 210 -7.32 2.92 6.59
CA GLU A 210 -6.15 3.49 5.94
C GLU A 210 -4.90 2.59 6.15
N LEU A 211 -4.71 2.04 7.36
CA LEU A 211 -3.64 1.08 7.62
C LEU A 211 -3.80 -0.20 6.80
N ALA A 212 -5.02 -0.74 6.74
CA ALA A 212 -5.32 -1.94 5.96
C ALA A 212 -5.09 -1.71 4.45
N GLU A 213 -5.55 -0.58 3.92
CA GLU A 213 -5.31 -0.19 2.52
C GLU A 213 -3.82 -0.02 2.23
N TRP A 214 -3.09 0.66 3.13
CA TRP A 214 -1.66 0.86 2.94
C TRP A 214 -0.86 -0.41 3.11
N THR A 215 -1.28 -1.31 3.98
CA THR A 215 -0.68 -2.64 4.12
C THR A 215 -0.87 -3.44 2.84
N LYS A 216 -2.09 -3.48 2.32
CA LYS A 216 -2.39 -4.15 1.05
C LYS A 216 -1.61 -3.53 -0.11
N ARG A 217 -1.61 -2.20 -0.21
CA ARG A 217 -0.89 -1.47 -1.25
C ARG A 217 0.62 -1.68 -1.16
N TYR A 218 1.18 -1.70 0.06
CA TYR A 218 2.59 -2.02 0.28
C TYR A 218 2.91 -3.44 -0.20
N GLU A 219 2.08 -4.42 0.15
CA GLU A 219 2.27 -5.81 -0.27
C GLU A 219 2.21 -5.96 -1.78
N GLU A 220 1.20 -5.36 -2.44
CA GLU A 220 1.04 -5.37 -3.90
C GLU A 220 2.25 -4.74 -4.60
N ILE A 221 2.68 -3.56 -4.16
CA ILE A 221 3.82 -2.85 -4.75
C ILE A 221 5.13 -3.60 -4.47
N ASN A 222 5.28 -4.16 -3.27
CA ASN A 222 6.48 -4.92 -2.89
C ASN A 222 6.59 -6.21 -3.71
N GLN A 223 5.49 -6.92 -3.95
CA GLN A 223 5.46 -8.08 -4.85
C GLN A 223 5.79 -7.69 -6.29
N ALA A 224 5.21 -6.58 -6.77
CA ALA A 224 5.51 -6.04 -8.09
C ALA A 224 6.99 -5.63 -8.21
N LEU A 225 7.57 -5.05 -7.17
CA LEU A 225 9.00 -4.72 -7.11
C LEU A 225 9.87 -5.98 -7.17
N GLN A 226 9.56 -7.01 -6.38
CA GLN A 226 10.31 -8.27 -6.40
C GLN A 226 10.29 -8.94 -7.78
N ALA A 227 9.12 -8.95 -8.43
CA ALA A 227 9.00 -9.44 -9.80
C ALA A 227 9.84 -8.60 -10.78
N LYS A 228 9.86 -7.27 -10.58
CA LYS A 228 10.62 -6.35 -11.42
C LYS A 228 12.13 -6.44 -11.18
N GLU A 229 12.56 -6.62 -9.95
CA GLU A 229 13.96 -6.87 -9.61
C GLU A 229 14.47 -8.19 -10.25
N ALA A 230 13.65 -9.24 -10.18
CA ALA A 230 13.96 -10.50 -10.84
C ALA A 230 14.06 -10.32 -12.37
N PHE A 231 13.13 -9.58 -12.98
CA PHE A 231 13.14 -9.27 -14.39
C PHE A 231 14.35 -8.43 -14.80
N VAL A 232 14.67 -7.38 -14.04
CA VAL A 232 15.86 -6.54 -14.30
C VAL A 232 17.14 -7.36 -14.16
N ARG A 233 17.21 -8.26 -13.17
CA ARG A 233 18.35 -9.17 -13.00
C ARG A 233 18.52 -10.14 -14.18
N ASP A 234 17.42 -10.71 -14.66
CA ASP A 234 17.42 -11.56 -15.85
C ASP A 234 17.89 -10.79 -17.09
N LEU A 235 17.38 -9.54 -17.26
CA LEU A 235 17.82 -8.67 -18.34
C LEU A 235 19.29 -8.28 -18.24
N GLN A 236 19.79 -8.01 -17.04
CA GLN A 236 21.22 -7.74 -16.81
C GLN A 236 22.08 -8.95 -17.15
N ALA A 237 21.63 -10.14 -16.75
CA ALA A 237 22.31 -11.38 -17.12
C ALA A 237 22.32 -11.60 -18.65
N LYS A 238 21.18 -11.36 -19.32
CA LYS A 238 21.10 -11.45 -20.79
C LYS A 238 22.00 -10.42 -21.47
N VAL A 239 22.03 -9.18 -20.99
CA VAL A 239 22.91 -8.14 -21.53
C VAL A 239 24.38 -8.51 -21.32
N ALA A 240 24.74 -9.06 -20.15
CA ALA A 240 26.09 -9.53 -19.88
C ALA A 240 26.50 -10.69 -20.83
N ASP A 241 25.64 -11.70 -20.97
CA ASP A 241 25.83 -12.83 -21.88
C ASP A 241 25.97 -12.38 -23.34
N GLN A 242 25.07 -11.45 -23.76
CA GLN A 242 25.14 -10.87 -25.10
C GLN A 242 26.38 -10.02 -25.32
N THR A 243 26.86 -9.32 -24.29
CA THR A 243 28.11 -8.55 -24.35
C THR A 243 29.31 -9.46 -24.48
N GLU A 244 29.32 -10.56 -23.72
CA GLU A 244 30.38 -11.58 -23.82
C GLU A 244 30.37 -12.26 -25.20
N SER A 245 29.17 -12.60 -25.69
CA SER A 245 28.98 -13.15 -27.03
C SER A 245 29.48 -12.17 -28.11
N LEU A 246 29.17 -10.88 -27.95
CA LEU A 246 29.60 -9.81 -28.84
C LEU A 246 31.12 -9.66 -28.85
N GLU A 247 31.78 -9.70 -27.68
CA GLU A 247 33.26 -9.68 -27.58
C GLU A 247 33.88 -10.93 -28.22
N THR A 248 33.26 -12.10 -28.00
CA THR A 248 33.69 -13.34 -28.65
C THR A 248 33.58 -13.24 -30.17
N LEU A 249 32.46 -12.76 -30.69
CA LEU A 249 32.21 -12.56 -32.10
C LEU A 249 33.16 -11.51 -32.71
N ARG A 250 33.45 -10.42 -31.98
CA ARG A 250 34.47 -9.44 -32.40
C ARG A 250 35.83 -10.03 -32.48
N THR A 251 36.24 -10.84 -31.49
CA THR A 251 37.54 -11.52 -31.47
C THR A 251 37.65 -12.52 -32.64
N GLN A 252 36.58 -13.29 -32.89
CA GLN A 252 36.52 -14.20 -34.03
C GLN A 252 36.56 -13.43 -35.37
N GLY A 253 35.84 -12.32 -35.48
CA GLY A 253 35.86 -11.44 -36.66
C GLY A 253 37.26 -10.86 -36.91
N GLU A 254 37.95 -10.39 -35.86
CA GLU A 254 39.34 -9.93 -35.94
C GLU A 254 40.32 -11.03 -36.39
N GLN A 255 40.21 -12.22 -35.76
CA GLN A 255 41.01 -13.38 -36.12
C GLN A 255 40.77 -13.78 -37.59
N THR A 256 39.50 -13.80 -37.98
CA THR A 256 39.11 -14.10 -39.37
C THR A 256 39.64 -13.08 -40.34
N ARG A 257 39.59 -11.79 -39.98
CA ARG A 257 40.14 -10.70 -40.79
C ARG A 257 41.65 -10.82 -40.96
N LEU A 258 42.35 -11.14 -39.86
CA LEU A 258 43.81 -11.36 -39.90
C LEU A 258 44.16 -12.58 -40.77
N ALA A 259 43.46 -13.71 -40.58
CA ALA A 259 43.66 -14.90 -41.41
C ALA A 259 43.39 -14.62 -42.90
N TYR A 260 42.39 -13.82 -43.21
CA TYR A 260 42.11 -13.37 -44.56
C TYR A 260 43.25 -12.52 -45.13
N GLN A 261 43.78 -11.54 -44.36
CA GLN A 261 44.89 -10.71 -44.78
C GLN A 261 46.19 -11.53 -45.02
N GLU A 262 46.45 -12.53 -44.14
CA GLU A 262 47.54 -13.44 -44.31
C GLU A 262 47.38 -14.29 -45.58
N ALA A 263 46.19 -14.81 -45.82
CA ALA A 263 45.88 -15.56 -47.04
C ALA A 263 46.02 -14.69 -48.28
N GLN A 264 45.53 -13.45 -48.28
CA GLN A 264 45.68 -12.51 -49.36
C GLN A 264 47.17 -12.15 -49.61
N SER A 265 47.90 -11.86 -48.53
CA SER A 265 49.33 -11.61 -48.63
C SER A 265 50.11 -12.82 -49.17
N SER A 266 49.67 -14.03 -48.82
CA SER A 266 50.23 -15.26 -49.37
C SER A 266 49.87 -15.42 -50.84
N GLU A 267 48.63 -15.08 -51.21
CA GLU A 267 48.18 -15.06 -52.62
C GLU A 267 49.02 -14.11 -53.50
N GLU A 268 49.20 -12.84 -53.00
CA GLU A 268 50.01 -11.84 -53.73
C GLU A 268 51.45 -12.28 -53.90
N ARG A 269 52.06 -12.94 -52.87
CA ARG A 269 53.39 -13.50 -52.97
C ARG A 269 53.41 -14.59 -53.98
N VAL A 270 52.43 -15.50 -54.01
CA VAL A 270 52.39 -16.60 -54.95
C VAL A 270 52.15 -16.12 -56.38
N ALA A 271 51.27 -15.12 -56.52
CA ALA A 271 50.98 -14.42 -57.81
C ALA A 271 52.26 -13.77 -58.37
N THR A 272 53.02 -13.13 -57.45
CA THR A 272 54.34 -12.53 -57.85
C THR A 272 55.37 -13.55 -58.30
N GLU A 273 55.45 -14.67 -57.53
CA GLU A 273 56.32 -15.77 -57.87
C GLU A 273 55.94 -16.44 -59.20
N LEU A 274 54.61 -16.60 -59.38
CA LEU A 274 54.09 -17.16 -60.64
C LEU A 274 54.42 -16.24 -61.82
N THR A 275 54.36 -14.95 -61.65
CA THR A 275 54.71 -13.97 -62.68
C THR A 275 56.23 -14.04 -62.99
N ARG A 276 57.04 -14.21 -61.95
CA ARG A 276 58.50 -14.46 -62.10
C ARG A 276 58.80 -15.75 -62.87
N LEU A 277 58.13 -16.83 -62.41
CA LEU A 277 58.31 -18.16 -63.04
C LEU A 277 57.84 -18.18 -64.50
N GLN A 278 56.70 -17.44 -64.81
CA GLN A 278 56.25 -17.28 -66.18
C GLN A 278 57.26 -16.50 -67.05
N LYS A 279 57.94 -15.53 -66.49
CA LYS A 279 59.09 -14.85 -67.22
C LYS A 279 60.25 -15.73 -67.40
N GLU A 280 60.58 -16.62 -66.46
CA GLU A 280 61.62 -17.61 -66.54
C GLU A 280 61.26 -18.81 -67.49
N GLN A 281 59.91 -19.01 -67.69
CA GLN A 281 59.37 -20.05 -68.56
C GLN A 281 59.82 -19.93 -70.02
N SER A 282 60.16 -18.73 -70.48
CA SER A 282 60.75 -18.51 -71.80
C SER A 282 62.10 -19.23 -71.99
N LEU A 283 62.72 -19.67 -70.91
CA LEU A 283 64.01 -20.35 -70.91
C LEU A 283 63.90 -21.89 -70.87
N PHE A 284 62.82 -22.40 -70.26
CA PHE A 284 62.66 -23.87 -70.10
C PHE A 284 61.23 -24.30 -70.45
N SER A 285 60.99 -24.70 -71.69
CA SER A 285 59.73 -25.14 -72.24
C SER A 285 59.12 -26.39 -71.56
N TYR A 286 59.86 -27.09 -70.73
CA TYR A 286 59.39 -28.27 -70.01
C TYR A 286 58.73 -27.95 -68.67
N GLU A 287 59.21 -26.97 -67.98
CA GLU A 287 58.66 -26.57 -66.71
C GLU A 287 57.29 -25.78 -66.85
N ALA A 288 57.05 -25.28 -68.11
CA ALA A 288 55.79 -24.51 -68.38
C ALA A 288 54.55 -25.37 -68.15
N LYS A 289 54.54 -26.66 -68.47
CA LYS A 289 53.37 -27.52 -68.26
C LYS A 289 53.13 -27.81 -66.77
N GLU A 290 54.16 -27.96 -65.96
CA GLU A 290 54.00 -28.13 -64.50
C GLU A 290 53.55 -26.86 -63.84
N LEU A 291 54.09 -25.72 -64.34
CA LEU A 291 53.68 -24.40 -63.86
C LEU A 291 52.17 -24.07 -64.16
N GLU A 292 51.73 -24.45 -65.38
CA GLU A 292 50.36 -24.29 -65.81
C GLU A 292 49.39 -25.14 -64.95
N SER A 293 49.80 -26.37 -64.58
CA SER A 293 49.04 -27.20 -63.62
C SER A 293 49.01 -26.56 -62.26
N PHE A 294 50.10 -25.99 -61.78
CA PHE A 294 50.22 -25.31 -60.50
C PHE A 294 49.38 -24.02 -60.44
N LEU A 295 49.37 -23.25 -61.58
CA LEU A 295 48.52 -22.09 -61.73
C LEU A 295 47.04 -22.42 -61.63
N ASN A 296 46.64 -23.53 -62.24
CA ASN A 296 45.27 -23.99 -62.20
C ASN A 296 44.84 -24.40 -60.78
N ASP A 297 45.68 -25.12 -60.03
CA ASP A 297 45.40 -25.43 -58.61
C ASP A 297 45.33 -24.21 -57.75
N TYR A 298 46.17 -23.22 -58.03
CA TYR A 298 46.14 -21.96 -57.31
C TYR A 298 44.88 -21.13 -57.60
N GLN A 299 44.41 -21.11 -58.86
CA GLN A 299 43.18 -20.47 -59.23
C GLN A 299 41.96 -21.11 -58.53
N VAL A 300 41.91 -22.44 -58.44
CA VAL A 300 40.87 -23.17 -57.72
C VAL A 300 40.85 -22.81 -56.21
N GLN A 301 42.07 -22.69 -55.64
CA GLN A 301 42.16 -22.25 -54.23
C GLN A 301 41.71 -20.81 -54.06
N LYS A 302 42.06 -19.93 -55.02
CA LYS A 302 41.61 -18.54 -55.00
C LYS A 302 40.06 -18.44 -55.08
N GLU A 303 39.47 -19.14 -56.01
CA GLU A 303 38.02 -19.21 -56.16
C GLU A 303 37.36 -19.78 -54.90
N THR A 304 38.02 -20.80 -54.30
CA THR A 304 37.55 -21.35 -53.01
C THR A 304 37.66 -20.33 -51.88
N LEU A 305 38.77 -19.57 -51.85
CA LEU A 305 38.97 -18.49 -50.87
C LEU A 305 38.02 -17.31 -51.09
N GLU A 306 37.80 -16.93 -52.36
CA GLU A 306 36.82 -15.89 -52.71
C GLU A 306 35.41 -16.30 -52.29
N PHE A 307 35.03 -17.56 -52.52
CA PHE A 307 33.78 -18.08 -52.01
C PHE A 307 33.71 -18.03 -50.48
N LYS A 308 34.76 -18.45 -49.78
CA LYS A 308 34.89 -18.32 -48.32
C LYS A 308 34.82 -16.85 -47.87
N GLN A 309 35.44 -15.94 -48.64
CA GLN A 309 35.41 -14.52 -48.32
C GLN A 309 34.00 -13.97 -48.38
N VAL A 310 33.24 -14.32 -49.42
CA VAL A 310 31.84 -13.91 -49.57
C VAL A 310 30.99 -14.51 -48.45
N GLU A 311 31.24 -15.77 -48.12
CA GLU A 311 30.54 -16.43 -47.02
C GLU A 311 30.83 -15.73 -45.66
N LEU A 312 32.14 -15.48 -45.37
CA LEU A 312 32.55 -14.75 -44.16
C LEU A 312 32.01 -13.33 -44.10
N LYS A 313 31.99 -12.64 -45.24
CA LYS A 313 31.38 -11.29 -45.31
C LYS A 313 29.88 -11.34 -45.02
N THR A 314 29.19 -12.34 -45.57
CA THR A 314 27.76 -12.52 -45.28
C THR A 314 27.54 -12.85 -43.81
N GLN A 315 28.42 -13.66 -43.19
CA GLN A 315 28.37 -13.91 -41.74
C GLN A 315 28.66 -12.66 -40.93
N GLN A 316 29.66 -11.86 -41.35
CA GLN A 316 29.98 -10.59 -40.70
C GLN A 316 28.84 -9.59 -40.76
N ASP A 317 28.16 -9.48 -41.92
CA ASP A 317 26.99 -8.63 -42.09
C ASP A 317 25.83 -9.10 -41.19
N LYS A 318 25.57 -10.42 -41.09
CA LYS A 318 24.58 -10.97 -40.19
C LYS A 318 24.91 -10.67 -38.74
N ILE A 319 26.17 -10.88 -38.34
CA ILE A 319 26.66 -10.58 -36.99
C ILE A 319 26.50 -9.11 -36.68
N ASN A 320 26.83 -8.20 -37.64
CA ASN A 320 26.63 -6.76 -37.46
C ASN A 320 25.18 -6.41 -37.30
N GLN A 321 24.25 -7.05 -38.04
CA GLN A 321 22.82 -6.89 -37.87
C GLN A 321 22.35 -7.37 -36.50
N GLU A 322 22.84 -8.55 -36.04
CA GLU A 322 22.54 -9.02 -34.68
C GLU A 322 23.06 -8.05 -33.61
N ILE A 323 24.30 -7.56 -33.80
CA ILE A 323 24.88 -6.55 -32.88
C ILE A 323 23.99 -5.28 -32.84
N GLN A 324 23.51 -4.83 -34.00
CA GLN A 324 22.65 -3.65 -34.05
C GLN A 324 21.32 -3.90 -33.36
N GLN A 325 20.70 -5.07 -33.63
CA GLN A 325 19.45 -5.46 -32.94
C GLN A 325 19.64 -5.57 -31.43
N LEU A 326 20.75 -6.22 -31.00
CA LEU A 326 21.07 -6.35 -29.59
C LEU A 326 21.34 -5.01 -28.90
N ASN A 327 21.95 -4.05 -29.60
CA ASN A 327 22.12 -2.69 -29.09
C ASN A 327 20.78 -1.96 -28.98
N GLU A 328 19.90 -2.09 -29.98
CA GLU A 328 18.54 -1.52 -29.93
C GLU A 328 17.70 -2.13 -28.81
N GLU A 329 17.81 -3.48 -28.59
CA GLU A 329 17.17 -4.15 -27.47
C GLU A 329 17.75 -3.68 -26.12
N SER A 330 19.07 -3.51 -26.06
CA SER A 330 19.76 -2.99 -24.87
C SER A 330 19.26 -1.57 -24.52
N ASP A 331 19.17 -0.71 -25.54
CA ASP A 331 18.68 0.66 -25.36
C ASP A 331 17.22 0.69 -24.90
N GLN A 332 16.36 -0.18 -25.48
CA GLN A 332 14.97 -0.33 -25.04
C GLN A 332 14.87 -0.84 -23.59
N LEU A 333 15.76 -1.75 -23.22
CA LEU A 333 15.82 -2.30 -21.86
C LEU A 333 16.30 -1.25 -20.85
N GLU A 334 17.29 -0.43 -21.24
CA GLU A 334 17.74 0.69 -20.41
C GLU A 334 16.62 1.74 -20.22
N GLU A 335 15.86 2.01 -21.26
CA GLU A 335 14.73 2.94 -21.20
C GLU A 335 13.60 2.40 -20.28
N LYS A 336 13.27 1.11 -20.41
CA LYS A 336 12.30 0.44 -19.52
C LYS A 336 12.78 0.44 -18.06
N ARG A 337 14.06 0.15 -17.83
CA ARG A 337 14.69 0.19 -16.50
C ARG A 337 14.61 1.58 -15.87
N ALA A 338 14.87 2.62 -16.66
CA ALA A 338 14.73 3.99 -16.20
C ALA A 338 13.28 4.35 -15.81
N GLY A 339 12.30 3.88 -16.59
CA GLY A 339 10.89 4.06 -16.28
C GLY A 339 10.47 3.36 -15.00
N ILE A 340 10.88 2.11 -14.81
CA ILE A 340 10.61 1.34 -13.58
C ILE A 340 11.20 2.04 -12.35
N ASN A 341 12.45 2.53 -12.47
CA ASN A 341 13.10 3.23 -11.36
C ASN A 341 12.38 4.54 -10.99
N ALA A 342 11.85 5.27 -11.99
CA ALA A 342 11.06 6.47 -11.75
C ALA A 342 9.72 6.15 -11.04
N GLU A 343 9.05 5.08 -11.47
CA GLU A 343 7.81 4.62 -10.84
C GLU A 343 8.04 4.10 -9.42
N LEU A 344 9.12 3.36 -9.21
CA LEU A 344 9.54 2.91 -7.88
C LEU A 344 9.79 4.09 -6.93
N SER A 345 10.53 5.12 -7.40
CA SER A 345 10.81 6.32 -6.60
C SER A 345 9.52 7.07 -6.24
N ARG A 346 8.57 7.12 -7.17
CA ARG A 346 7.26 7.73 -6.93
C ARG A 346 6.45 6.94 -5.90
N LEU A 347 6.38 5.61 -6.07
CA LEU A 347 5.68 4.73 -5.13
C LEU A 347 6.28 4.78 -3.72
N GLN A 348 7.62 4.89 -3.62
CA GLN A 348 8.30 5.07 -2.33
C GLN A 348 7.97 6.42 -1.67
N ALA A 349 7.84 7.49 -2.47
CA ALA A 349 7.40 8.79 -1.97
C ALA A 349 5.94 8.75 -1.49
N ASP A 350 5.05 8.15 -2.29
CA ASP A 350 3.64 7.98 -1.93
C ASP A 350 3.49 7.11 -0.67
N TYR A 351 4.30 6.06 -0.55
CA TYR A 351 4.33 5.21 0.64
C TYR A 351 4.75 5.98 1.89
N ALA A 352 5.82 6.79 1.81
CA ALA A 352 6.28 7.58 2.95
C ALA A 352 5.21 8.59 3.42
N VAL A 353 4.51 9.23 2.47
CA VAL A 353 3.40 10.15 2.79
C VAL A 353 2.25 9.43 3.48
N LEU A 354 1.96 8.21 3.04
CA LEU A 354 0.86 7.43 3.62
C LEU A 354 1.22 6.84 4.99
N ASP A 355 2.46 6.43 5.19
CA ASP A 355 2.96 5.96 6.47
C ASP A 355 2.95 7.09 7.53
N GLU A 356 3.32 8.31 7.10
CA GLU A 356 3.20 9.50 7.95
C GLU A 356 1.72 9.81 8.29
N ARG A 357 0.81 9.65 7.32
CA ARG A 357 -0.62 9.87 7.54
C ARG A 357 -1.24 8.80 8.43
N LEU A 358 -0.75 7.55 8.33
CA LEU A 358 -1.11 6.46 9.22
C LEU A 358 -0.71 6.78 10.67
N LEU A 359 0.56 7.17 10.91
CA LEU A 359 1.04 7.62 12.22
C LEU A 359 0.22 8.79 12.79
N TYR A 360 -0.18 9.72 11.91
CA TYR A 360 -1.04 10.83 12.32
C TYR A 360 -2.42 10.36 12.75
N LEU A 361 -3.05 9.47 11.95
CA LEU A 361 -4.37 8.93 12.24
C LEU A 361 -4.38 8.03 13.50
N ASP A 362 -3.31 7.25 13.72
CA ASP A 362 -3.17 6.46 14.96
C ASP A 362 -3.06 7.34 16.21
N ARG A 363 -2.31 8.47 16.09
CA ARG A 363 -2.29 9.45 17.20
C ARG A 363 -3.67 10.05 17.49
N GLN A 364 -4.44 10.32 16.43
CA GLN A 364 -5.80 10.85 16.61
C GLN A 364 -6.74 9.79 17.17
N ALA A 365 -6.62 8.53 16.75
CA ALA A 365 -7.40 7.41 17.29
C ALA A 365 -7.16 7.27 18.80
N LEU A 366 -5.89 7.31 19.22
CA LEU A 366 -5.53 7.29 20.64
C LEU A 366 -6.13 8.48 21.41
N GLY A 367 -6.08 9.68 20.82
CA GLY A 367 -6.70 10.88 21.44
C GLY A 367 -8.22 10.75 21.58
N PHE A 368 -8.90 10.09 20.63
CA PHE A 368 -10.34 9.85 20.76
C PHE A 368 -10.66 8.72 21.76
N GLU A 369 -9.83 7.70 21.87
CA GLU A 369 -9.99 6.69 22.93
C GLU A 369 -9.86 7.30 24.31
N GLU A 370 -8.89 8.22 24.51
CA GLU A 370 -8.77 8.97 25.76
C GLU A 370 -10.03 9.79 26.06
N GLN A 371 -10.58 10.49 25.03
CA GLN A 371 -11.83 11.27 25.19
C GLN A 371 -13.03 10.39 25.51
N ILE A 372 -13.14 9.23 24.84
CA ILE A 372 -14.21 8.27 25.10
C ILE A 372 -14.14 7.78 26.54
N ASN A 373 -12.95 7.43 27.02
CA ASN A 373 -12.76 6.99 28.40
C ASN A 373 -13.12 8.09 29.40
N GLU A 374 -12.70 9.34 29.11
CA GLU A 374 -13.04 10.48 29.97
C GLU A 374 -14.55 10.71 30.01
N LEU A 375 -15.25 10.69 28.86
CA LEU A 375 -16.69 10.83 28.78
C LEU A 375 -17.44 9.66 29.43
N THR A 376 -16.94 8.43 29.28
CA THR A 376 -17.51 7.26 29.94
C THR A 376 -17.43 7.40 31.46
N ASN A 377 -16.30 7.87 31.98
CA ASN A 377 -16.17 8.17 33.41
C ASN A 377 -17.12 9.29 33.87
N GLN A 378 -17.31 10.32 33.05
CA GLN A 378 -18.28 11.36 33.36
C GLN A 378 -19.71 10.84 33.39
N ILE A 379 -20.07 9.98 32.44
CA ILE A 379 -21.43 9.34 32.41
C ILE A 379 -21.63 8.51 33.66
N VAL A 380 -20.69 7.63 34.02
CA VAL A 380 -20.78 6.81 35.25
C VAL A 380 -20.91 7.70 36.50
N ASN A 381 -20.20 8.84 36.53
CA ASN A 381 -20.28 9.74 37.66
C ASN A 381 -21.63 10.47 37.72
N LEU A 382 -22.18 10.87 36.57
CA LEU A 382 -23.51 11.45 36.47
C LEU A 382 -24.64 10.47 36.80
N GLU A 383 -24.50 9.21 36.37
CA GLU A 383 -25.43 8.15 36.73
C GLU A 383 -25.42 7.85 38.23
N ASN A 384 -24.23 7.85 38.86
CA ASN A 384 -24.14 7.73 40.30
C ASN A 384 -24.72 8.92 41.04
N GLN A 385 -24.57 10.14 40.49
CA GLN A 385 -25.22 11.33 41.05
C GLN A 385 -26.74 11.28 40.89
N LEU A 386 -27.25 10.76 39.76
CA LEU A 386 -28.67 10.58 39.49
C LEU A 386 -29.27 9.54 40.42
N LEU A 387 -28.56 8.44 40.69
CA LEU A 387 -28.94 7.41 41.65
C LEU A 387 -29.00 7.98 43.08
N ALA A 388 -27.98 8.80 43.45
CA ALA A 388 -27.98 9.46 44.75
C ALA A 388 -29.16 10.44 44.91
N LEU A 389 -29.46 11.23 43.88
CA LEU A 389 -30.62 12.14 43.85
C LEU A 389 -31.94 11.40 43.85
N SER A 390 -32.01 10.22 43.21
CA SER A 390 -33.23 9.40 43.22
C SER A 390 -33.45 8.70 44.57
N SER A 391 -32.38 8.41 45.31
CA SER A 391 -32.49 7.87 46.68
C SER A 391 -32.91 8.97 47.68
N ASP A 392 -32.41 10.21 47.53
CA ASP A 392 -32.81 11.34 48.34
C ASP A 392 -34.29 11.74 48.09
N SER A 393 -34.80 11.49 46.88
CA SER A 393 -36.23 11.77 46.57
C SER A 393 -37.18 10.70 47.10
N SER A 394 -36.69 9.48 47.42
CA SER A 394 -37.49 8.41 48.02
C SER A 394 -37.52 8.45 49.54
N ASP A 395 -36.64 9.28 50.17
CA ASP A 395 -36.67 9.48 51.62
C ASP A 395 -37.54 10.67 52.07
N HIS A 396 -38.20 11.34 51.08
CA HIS A 396 -39.12 12.45 51.33
C HIS A 396 -40.57 12.21 50.90
N GLU A 397 -40.98 10.94 50.70
CA GLU A 397 -42.37 10.50 50.72
C GLU A 397 -42.56 9.50 51.91
#